data_7830ef315af869d6643ceb94de1f2a92
#
_entry.id   7830ef315af869d6643ceb94de1f2a92
#
_cell.length_a   1.000
_cell.length_b   1.000
_cell.length_c   1.000
_cell.angle_alpha   90.00
_cell.angle_beta   90.00
_cell.angle_gamma   90.00
#
_symmetry.space_group_name_H-M   'P 1'
#
loop_
_entity.id
_entity.type
_entity.pdbx_description
1 polymer ?
#
loop_
_entity_poly.entity_id
_entity_poly.type
_entity_poly.pdbx_seq_one_letter_code
_entity_poly.pdbx_strand_id
1 'polypeptide(L)'
;MRCILSFVLIFVLLTGCAAENTAAGAAVETASADATAGTAAADTTVGTASADATVGTAAPASDLREDSSDWKLSDFAPALCEADAEEERYFIAEGLEWENTVVERRGAAEGPIVYIVGGIHGDETAGWTAANLLKEVCPKAGTVYILSPANVYGAEHDKRTTRSDRDLNRNFPGDPEGWDAERIAASIYEDVEACSPDLLLDLHETKGPQESAPERDDLRNAVIVNDVAQISDLVWELTVEGDLTLMGSPPEGSVNRTVSEQLGIPAITLETWRGEALKERVARQIRFVEKVLTFYGML
;
A
#
# COMPACT_ATOMS: atom_id res chain seq x y z
N MET A 1 -25.85 7.09 -46.64
CA MET A 1 -27.06 7.45 -45.86
C MET A 1 -26.64 7.81 -44.47
N ARG A 2 -26.70 9.09 -44.14
CA ARG A 2 -26.30 9.61 -42.82
C ARG A 2 -27.50 9.51 -41.89
N CYS A 3 -27.39 8.80 -40.77
CA CYS A 3 -28.34 8.87 -39.66
C CYS A 3 -27.79 9.80 -38.59
N ILE A 4 -28.49 10.91 -38.41
CA ILE A 4 -28.29 11.90 -37.36
C ILE A 4 -29.08 11.39 -36.15
N LEU A 5 -28.46 11.11 -35.03
CA LEU A 5 -29.12 10.88 -33.73
C LEU A 5 -29.05 12.15 -32.91
N SER A 6 -30.21 12.71 -32.62
CA SER A 6 -30.40 13.89 -31.79
C SER A 6 -30.20 13.56 -30.30
N PHE A 7 -29.36 14.35 -29.63
CA PHE A 7 -29.30 14.38 -28.16
C PHE A 7 -30.47 15.21 -27.62
N VAL A 8 -31.26 14.60 -26.77
CA VAL A 8 -32.25 15.28 -25.93
C VAL A 8 -31.63 15.58 -24.57
N LEU A 9 -31.40 16.86 -24.32
CA LEU A 9 -30.94 17.39 -23.07
C LEU A 9 -32.14 17.62 -22.13
N ILE A 10 -32.27 16.85 -21.06
CA ILE A 10 -33.31 17.09 -20.04
C ILE A 10 -32.67 17.92 -18.91
N PHE A 11 -33.05 19.20 -18.86
CA PHE A 11 -32.80 20.08 -17.73
C PHE A 11 -33.88 19.81 -16.65
N VAL A 12 -33.47 19.35 -15.47
CA VAL A 12 -34.30 19.37 -14.25
C VAL A 12 -33.88 20.55 -13.39
N LEU A 13 -34.73 21.57 -13.41
CA LEU A 13 -34.66 22.69 -12.46
C LEU A 13 -35.27 22.22 -11.13
N LEU A 14 -34.46 22.15 -10.08
CA LEU A 14 -34.94 22.12 -8.71
C LEU A 14 -34.71 23.47 -8.06
N THR A 15 -35.80 24.18 -7.86
CA THR A 15 -35.94 25.44 -7.11
C THR A 15 -35.78 25.20 -5.62
N GLY A 16 -35.12 26.15 -4.98
CA GLY A 16 -34.68 26.12 -3.62
C GLY A 16 -35.74 26.12 -2.52
N CYS A 17 -35.29 25.86 -1.34
CA CYS A 17 -35.85 26.42 -0.10
C CYS A 17 -34.70 26.70 0.87
N ALA A 18 -34.47 27.96 1.09
CA ALA A 18 -33.60 28.46 2.17
C ALA A 18 -34.34 28.32 3.49
N ALA A 19 -33.70 27.77 4.50
CA ALA A 19 -34.11 27.96 5.88
C ALA A 19 -32.90 28.45 6.67
N GLU A 20 -33.00 29.74 7.01
CA GLU A 20 -32.17 30.37 8.03
C GLU A 20 -32.42 29.72 9.39
N ASN A 21 -31.36 29.39 10.11
CA ASN A 21 -31.48 29.20 11.55
C ASN A 21 -30.33 29.88 12.29
N THR A 22 -30.77 30.77 13.16
CA THR A 22 -30.04 31.72 13.95
C THR A 22 -29.19 31.09 15.04
N ALA A 23 -28.11 31.76 15.35
CA ALA A 23 -27.15 31.51 16.40
C ALA A 23 -27.76 31.42 17.80
N ALA A 24 -27.20 30.52 18.63
CA ALA A 24 -27.15 30.70 20.09
C ALA A 24 -25.78 30.22 20.56
N GLY A 25 -25.00 31.17 21.04
CA GLY A 25 -23.73 30.92 21.70
C GLY A 25 -23.93 30.34 23.09
N ALA A 26 -23.05 29.44 23.49
CA ALA A 26 -22.81 29.12 24.88
C ALA A 26 -21.29 28.97 25.08
N ALA A 27 -20.77 29.93 25.83
CA ALA A 27 -19.43 29.88 26.38
C ALA A 27 -19.39 28.84 27.51
N VAL A 28 -18.35 28.02 27.53
CA VAL A 28 -18.00 27.22 28.71
C VAL A 28 -16.60 27.58 29.13
N GLU A 29 -16.52 28.01 30.37
CA GLU A 29 -15.35 28.47 31.10
C GLU A 29 -14.29 27.39 31.28
N THR A 30 -13.05 27.83 31.23
CA THR A 30 -11.83 27.12 31.65
C THR A 30 -11.82 27.02 33.20
N ALA A 31 -11.67 25.78 33.71
CA ALA A 31 -11.27 25.58 35.10
C ALA A 31 -9.88 24.91 35.11
N SER A 32 -8.91 25.68 35.50
CA SER A 32 -7.56 25.29 35.92
C SER A 32 -7.65 24.70 37.34
N ALA A 33 -7.10 23.52 37.55
CA ALA A 33 -6.82 23.02 38.89
C ALA A 33 -5.37 22.51 38.92
N ASP A 34 -4.59 23.30 39.61
CA ASP A 34 -3.23 23.03 40.10
C ASP A 34 -3.35 22.15 41.36
N ALA A 35 -2.57 21.07 41.45
CA ALA A 35 -2.36 20.33 42.70
C ALA A 35 -0.96 19.74 42.78
N THR A 36 -0.23 20.36 43.68
CA THR A 36 1.15 20.07 44.09
C THR A 36 1.32 18.76 44.88
N ALA A 37 2.45 18.11 44.61
CA ALA A 37 3.39 17.40 45.51
C ALA A 37 2.85 16.55 46.69
N GLY A 38 3.38 15.33 46.75
CA GLY A 38 3.40 14.49 47.95
C GLY A 38 4.38 13.32 47.76
N THR A 39 5.61 13.51 48.23
CA THR A 39 6.63 12.46 48.40
C THR A 39 6.25 11.50 49.52
N ALA A 40 6.36 10.20 49.28
CA ALA A 40 6.58 9.22 50.33
C ALA A 40 7.37 8.03 49.82
N ALA A 41 8.58 7.90 50.28
CA ALA A 41 9.44 6.72 50.14
C ALA A 41 8.93 5.58 51.05
N ALA A 42 8.86 4.38 50.50
CA ALA A 42 8.84 3.16 51.31
C ALA A 42 9.77 2.14 50.67
N ASP A 43 10.83 1.92 51.36
CA ASP A 43 11.80 0.85 51.18
C ASP A 43 11.18 -0.50 51.57
N THR A 44 11.25 -1.53 50.71
CA THR A 44 11.09 -2.92 51.09
C THR A 44 11.89 -3.81 50.15
N THR A 45 13.07 -4.18 50.62
CA THR A 45 13.81 -5.34 50.16
C THR A 45 13.05 -6.62 50.41
N VAL A 46 12.95 -7.55 49.43
CA VAL A 46 13.08 -9.02 49.64
C VAL A 46 13.05 -9.75 48.29
N GLY A 47 14.04 -10.62 48.07
CA GLY A 47 13.84 -11.92 47.44
C GLY A 47 14.29 -12.07 46.00
N THR A 48 15.55 -12.41 45.84
CA THR A 48 16.12 -13.05 44.62
C THR A 48 15.45 -14.41 44.39
N ALA A 49 14.75 -14.55 43.26
CA ALA A 49 14.49 -15.84 42.64
C ALA A 49 14.98 -15.79 41.20
N SER A 50 16.11 -16.45 40.98
CA SER A 50 16.66 -16.72 39.66
C SER A 50 15.75 -17.71 38.95
N ALA A 51 15.03 -17.25 37.92
CA ALA A 51 14.44 -18.13 36.91
C ALA A 51 15.18 -17.84 35.62
N ASP A 52 16.04 -18.77 35.25
CA ASP A 52 16.75 -18.84 33.99
C ASP A 52 15.72 -19.10 32.87
N ALA A 53 15.19 -18.02 32.31
CA ALA A 53 14.42 -18.05 31.09
C ALA A 53 15.39 -17.70 29.96
N THR A 54 15.83 -18.72 29.23
CA THR A 54 16.54 -18.56 27.96
C THR A 54 15.63 -17.78 27.02
N VAL A 55 15.82 -16.46 27.01
CA VAL A 55 15.32 -15.57 25.97
C VAL A 55 16.04 -15.98 24.69
N GLY A 56 15.31 -16.64 23.78
CA GLY A 56 15.76 -16.86 22.43
C GLY A 56 16.04 -15.50 21.81
N THR A 57 17.31 -15.15 21.68
CA THR A 57 17.75 -13.98 20.93
C THR A 57 17.32 -14.19 19.48
N ALA A 58 16.33 -13.42 19.04
CA ALA A 58 16.03 -13.30 17.62
C ALA A 58 17.36 -12.89 16.93
N ALA A 59 17.75 -13.64 15.90
CA ALA A 59 18.93 -13.36 15.12
C ALA A 59 18.82 -11.93 14.55
N PRO A 60 19.93 -11.16 14.49
CA PRO A 60 19.89 -9.83 13.90
C PRO A 60 19.50 -9.93 12.44
N ALA A 61 18.61 -9.06 12.00
CA ALA A 61 17.99 -9.02 10.67
C ALA A 61 18.98 -8.82 9.49
N SER A 62 20.28 -8.76 9.75
CA SER A 62 21.34 -8.50 8.76
C SER A 62 21.77 -9.72 7.92
N ASP A 63 21.35 -10.94 8.27
CA ASP A 63 21.83 -12.17 7.60
C ASP A 63 20.82 -12.85 6.67
N LEU A 64 19.65 -12.24 6.42
CA LEU A 64 18.58 -12.88 5.64
C LEU A 64 18.35 -12.26 4.24
N ARG A 65 19.39 -11.79 3.57
CA ARG A 65 19.30 -11.54 2.13
C ARG A 65 19.47 -12.88 1.41
N GLU A 66 18.37 -13.64 1.33
CA GLU A 66 18.29 -14.73 0.37
C GLU A 66 18.50 -14.17 -1.04
N ASP A 67 19.36 -14.81 -1.82
CA ASP A 67 19.54 -14.47 -3.22
C ASP A 67 18.24 -14.83 -3.98
N SER A 68 17.48 -13.82 -4.38
CA SER A 68 16.22 -13.96 -5.10
C SER A 68 16.40 -13.93 -6.63
N SER A 69 17.62 -13.85 -7.13
CA SER A 69 17.92 -13.67 -8.56
C SER A 69 17.42 -14.81 -9.45
N ASP A 70 17.31 -16.02 -8.91
CA ASP A 70 16.85 -17.20 -9.63
C ASP A 70 15.33 -17.47 -9.47
N TRP A 71 14.62 -16.68 -8.68
CA TRP A 71 13.20 -16.90 -8.45
C TRP A 71 12.37 -16.49 -9.67
N LYS A 72 11.31 -17.26 -9.92
CA LYS A 72 10.34 -17.00 -10.99
C LYS A 72 8.94 -16.91 -10.40
N LEU A 73 8.06 -16.14 -11.02
CA LEU A 73 6.67 -16.06 -10.62
C LEU A 73 5.99 -17.43 -10.55
N SER A 74 6.29 -18.31 -11.52
CA SER A 74 5.75 -19.67 -11.58
C SER A 74 6.13 -20.57 -10.40
N ASP A 75 7.19 -20.23 -9.65
CA ASP A 75 7.59 -20.98 -8.45
C ASP A 75 6.66 -20.68 -7.25
N PHE A 76 5.95 -19.55 -7.30
CA PHE A 76 5.05 -19.08 -6.25
C PHE A 76 3.58 -19.23 -6.61
N ALA A 77 3.21 -18.90 -7.83
CA ALA A 77 1.83 -18.90 -8.33
C ALA A 77 1.80 -19.24 -9.82
N PRO A 78 1.85 -20.53 -10.19
CA PRO A 78 1.85 -20.97 -11.59
C PRO A 78 0.64 -20.43 -12.38
N ALA A 79 -0.53 -20.30 -11.75
CA ALA A 79 -1.75 -19.84 -12.39
C ALA A 79 -1.63 -18.41 -12.97
N LEU A 80 -0.74 -17.59 -12.41
CA LEU A 80 -0.45 -16.25 -12.92
C LEU A 80 0.32 -16.23 -14.25
N CYS A 81 0.82 -17.40 -14.73
CA CYS A 81 1.65 -17.52 -15.92
C CYS A 81 1.03 -18.41 -16.99
N GLU A 82 -0.24 -18.83 -16.85
CA GLU A 82 -0.87 -19.83 -17.73
C GLU A 82 -1.40 -19.26 -19.05
N ALA A 83 -1.67 -17.97 -19.10
CA ALA A 83 -2.19 -17.29 -20.29
C ALA A 83 -1.06 -16.66 -21.10
N ASP A 84 -1.42 -16.19 -22.30
CA ASP A 84 -0.60 -15.27 -23.07
C ASP A 84 -1.07 -13.84 -22.77
N ALA A 85 -0.11 -12.92 -22.58
CA ALA A 85 -0.40 -11.51 -22.37
C ALA A 85 0.58 -10.65 -23.17
N GLU A 86 0.08 -9.55 -23.72
CA GLU A 86 0.94 -8.54 -24.35
C GLU A 86 1.73 -7.80 -23.28
N GLU A 87 2.96 -7.43 -23.58
CA GLU A 87 3.82 -6.66 -22.69
C GLU A 87 4.21 -5.35 -23.36
N GLU A 88 4.03 -4.25 -22.62
CA GLU A 88 4.58 -2.95 -22.94
C GLU A 88 5.39 -2.42 -21.75
N ARG A 89 6.44 -1.63 -22.01
CA ARG A 89 7.27 -1.00 -20.98
C ARG A 89 7.46 0.46 -21.30
N TYR A 90 7.32 1.30 -20.27
CA TYR A 90 7.58 2.72 -20.39
C TYR A 90 8.20 3.27 -19.11
N PHE A 91 8.76 4.47 -19.21
CA PHE A 91 9.41 5.12 -18.07
C PHE A 91 8.53 6.24 -17.56
N ILE A 92 8.52 6.40 -16.24
CA ILE A 92 8.00 7.55 -15.54
C ILE A 92 9.13 8.21 -14.74
N ALA A 93 8.92 9.42 -14.24
CA ALA A 93 9.94 10.20 -13.54
C ALA A 93 11.18 10.48 -14.41
N GLU A 94 10.97 10.71 -15.71
CA GLU A 94 12.03 11.02 -16.68
C GLU A 94 12.90 12.20 -16.21
N GLY A 95 14.20 12.07 -16.44
CA GLY A 95 15.21 13.09 -16.07
C GLY A 95 15.58 13.10 -14.59
N LEU A 96 15.07 12.16 -13.79
CA LEU A 96 15.67 11.81 -12.51
C LEU A 96 16.86 10.86 -12.71
N GLU A 97 17.79 10.84 -11.76
CA GLU A 97 18.95 9.95 -11.79
C GLU A 97 18.54 8.46 -11.78
N TRP A 98 17.38 8.16 -11.20
CA TRP A 98 16.77 6.85 -11.16
C TRP A 98 15.39 6.91 -11.81
N GLU A 99 15.33 6.53 -13.08
CA GLU A 99 14.07 6.40 -13.81
C GLU A 99 13.30 5.19 -13.34
N ASN A 100 11.99 5.32 -13.28
CA ASN A 100 11.10 4.25 -12.88
C ASN A 100 10.50 3.57 -14.12
N THR A 101 10.57 2.25 -14.18
CA THR A 101 9.97 1.47 -15.26
C THR A 101 8.63 0.89 -14.83
N VAL A 102 7.59 1.20 -15.58
CA VAL A 102 6.28 0.54 -15.51
C VAL A 102 6.22 -0.57 -16.56
N VAL A 103 5.73 -1.74 -16.16
CA VAL A 103 5.43 -2.85 -17.07
C VAL A 103 3.92 -2.98 -17.16
N GLU A 104 3.37 -2.86 -18.35
CA GLU A 104 1.98 -3.15 -18.65
C GLU A 104 1.85 -4.58 -19.14
N ARG A 105 0.92 -5.33 -18.56
CA ARG A 105 0.56 -6.68 -18.95
C ARG A 105 -0.92 -6.72 -19.32
N ARG A 106 -1.22 -6.93 -20.62
CA ARG A 106 -2.58 -6.89 -21.14
C ARG A 106 -3.03 -8.27 -21.58
N GLY A 107 -4.16 -8.73 -21.02
CA GLY A 107 -4.84 -9.95 -21.41
C GLY A 107 -5.52 -9.85 -22.78
N ALA A 108 -5.89 -10.99 -23.32
CA ALA A 108 -6.53 -11.06 -24.64
C ALA A 108 -7.98 -10.53 -24.66
N ALA A 109 -8.65 -10.47 -23.51
CA ALA A 109 -10.01 -9.95 -23.37
C ALA A 109 -10.01 -8.61 -22.62
N GLU A 110 -10.99 -7.76 -22.91
CA GLU A 110 -11.27 -6.58 -22.07
C GLU A 110 -11.62 -7.01 -20.65
N GLY A 111 -11.29 -6.17 -19.68
CA GLY A 111 -11.54 -6.45 -18.29
C GLY A 111 -11.04 -5.33 -17.37
N PRO A 112 -11.00 -5.58 -16.05
CA PRO A 112 -10.53 -4.61 -15.07
C PRO A 112 -9.07 -4.21 -15.26
N ILE A 113 -8.73 -3.07 -14.70
CA ILE A 113 -7.37 -2.52 -14.67
C ILE A 113 -6.89 -2.53 -13.22
N VAL A 114 -5.75 -3.18 -12.95
CA VAL A 114 -5.13 -3.21 -11.64
C VAL A 114 -3.74 -2.57 -11.74
N TYR A 115 -3.45 -1.61 -10.86
CA TYR A 115 -2.12 -0.98 -10.77
C TYR A 115 -1.41 -1.47 -9.52
N ILE A 116 -0.21 -2.05 -9.66
CA ILE A 116 0.60 -2.60 -8.57
C ILE A 116 1.84 -1.75 -8.38
N VAL A 117 2.03 -1.24 -7.17
CA VAL A 117 3.25 -0.53 -6.76
C VAL A 117 3.99 -1.36 -5.74
N GLY A 118 5.29 -1.57 -5.94
CA GLY A 118 6.17 -2.20 -4.96
C GLY A 118 7.41 -1.36 -4.70
N GLY A 119 7.88 -1.31 -3.45
CA GLY A 119 9.11 -0.63 -3.11
C GLY A 119 9.01 0.88 -3.03
N ILE A 120 7.90 1.44 -2.57
CA ILE A 120 7.81 2.83 -2.12
C ILE A 120 8.82 3.08 -1.00
N HIS A 121 8.97 2.11 -0.09
CA HIS A 121 10.10 2.06 0.82
C HIS A 121 11.12 1.03 0.33
N GLY A 122 12.34 1.46 0.07
CA GLY A 122 13.34 0.59 -0.55
C GLY A 122 13.89 -0.50 0.37
N ASP A 123 13.83 -0.28 1.70
CA ASP A 123 14.19 -1.28 2.72
C ASP A 123 13.11 -2.36 2.94
N GLU A 124 11.99 -2.31 2.20
CA GLU A 124 10.91 -3.28 2.24
C GLU A 124 11.05 -4.31 1.12
N THR A 125 12.05 -5.19 1.29
CA THR A 125 12.57 -6.06 0.23
C THR A 125 11.52 -6.99 -0.38
N ALA A 126 10.58 -7.55 0.42
CA ALA A 126 9.60 -8.47 -0.13
C ALA A 126 8.58 -7.76 -1.03
N GLY A 127 8.23 -6.50 -0.74
CA GLY A 127 7.28 -5.73 -1.56
C GLY A 127 7.77 -5.55 -2.99
N TRP A 128 8.98 -5.00 -3.15
CA TRP A 128 9.51 -4.80 -4.50
C TRP A 128 10.00 -6.09 -5.17
N THR A 129 10.44 -7.11 -4.42
CA THR A 129 10.78 -8.43 -4.99
C THR A 129 9.54 -9.10 -5.56
N ALA A 130 8.43 -9.14 -4.81
CA ALA A 130 7.16 -9.68 -5.28
C ALA A 130 6.65 -8.92 -6.51
N ALA A 131 6.65 -7.59 -6.47
CA ALA A 131 6.23 -6.78 -7.60
C ALA A 131 7.15 -6.97 -8.83
N ASN A 132 8.45 -7.18 -8.66
CA ASN A 132 9.34 -7.51 -9.77
C ASN A 132 9.03 -8.87 -10.40
N LEU A 133 8.69 -9.88 -9.60
CA LEU A 133 8.24 -11.18 -10.12
C LEU A 133 6.90 -11.06 -10.83
N LEU A 134 5.98 -10.24 -10.30
CA LEU A 134 4.68 -9.99 -10.90
C LEU A 134 4.74 -9.29 -12.27
N LYS A 135 5.88 -8.75 -12.70
CA LYS A 135 6.09 -8.29 -14.08
C LYS A 135 5.94 -9.40 -15.12
N GLU A 136 5.99 -10.68 -14.70
CA GLU A 136 5.76 -11.85 -15.55
C GLU A 136 4.30 -12.30 -15.58
N VAL A 137 3.37 -11.60 -14.88
CA VAL A 137 1.96 -12.01 -14.84
C VAL A 137 1.31 -12.00 -16.21
N CYS A 138 0.47 -13.01 -16.46
CA CYS A 138 -0.26 -13.17 -17.71
C CYS A 138 -1.76 -13.21 -17.47
N PRO A 139 -2.44 -12.03 -17.32
CA PRO A 139 -3.88 -11.99 -17.17
C PRO A 139 -4.56 -12.50 -18.44
N LYS A 140 -5.69 -13.20 -18.31
CA LYS A 140 -6.55 -13.60 -19.44
C LYS A 140 -7.42 -12.43 -19.91
N ALA A 141 -7.81 -11.55 -18.99
CA ALA A 141 -8.63 -10.38 -19.24
C ALA A 141 -8.12 -9.17 -18.47
N GLY A 142 -8.34 -7.98 -19.03
CA GLY A 142 -7.97 -6.71 -18.40
C GLY A 142 -6.48 -6.40 -18.52
N THR A 143 -6.03 -5.45 -17.71
CA THR A 143 -4.65 -4.94 -17.74
C THR A 143 -4.06 -4.86 -16.33
N VAL A 144 -2.82 -5.27 -16.17
CA VAL A 144 -2.05 -5.11 -14.93
C VAL A 144 -0.86 -4.20 -15.22
N TYR A 145 -0.80 -3.06 -14.52
CA TYR A 145 0.38 -2.18 -14.50
C TYR A 145 1.23 -2.51 -13.28
N ILE A 146 2.53 -2.63 -13.46
CA ILE A 146 3.45 -2.97 -12.37
C ILE A 146 4.63 -1.99 -12.35
N LEU A 147 4.70 -1.22 -11.28
CA LEU A 147 5.80 -0.32 -10.96
C LEU A 147 6.65 -0.90 -9.84
N SER A 148 7.91 -1.22 -10.10
CA SER A 148 8.80 -1.75 -9.06
C SER A 148 10.29 -1.71 -9.49
N PRO A 149 11.18 -1.33 -8.56
CA PRO A 149 10.87 -0.61 -7.32
C PRO A 149 10.47 0.85 -7.58
N ALA A 150 9.50 1.38 -6.82
CA ALA A 150 9.09 2.79 -6.94
C ALA A 150 10.20 3.74 -6.45
N ASN A 151 10.88 3.40 -5.37
CA ASN A 151 12.06 4.09 -4.84
C ASN A 151 13.32 3.29 -5.21
N VAL A 152 13.81 3.45 -6.43
CA VAL A 152 14.99 2.73 -6.94
C VAL A 152 16.21 2.97 -6.06
N TYR A 153 16.50 4.23 -5.72
CA TYR A 153 17.62 4.56 -4.82
C TYR A 153 17.52 3.85 -3.47
N GLY A 154 16.32 3.86 -2.87
CA GLY A 154 16.10 3.20 -1.58
C GLY A 154 16.31 1.69 -1.68
N ALA A 155 15.83 1.04 -2.74
CA ALA A 155 16.00 -0.39 -2.97
C ALA A 155 17.49 -0.78 -3.17
N GLU A 156 18.25 0.01 -3.92
CA GLU A 156 19.69 -0.21 -4.13
C GLU A 156 20.52 -0.04 -2.86
N HIS A 157 20.12 0.89 -1.97
CA HIS A 157 20.88 1.27 -0.80
C HIS A 157 20.30 0.76 0.53
N ASP A 158 19.25 -0.10 0.47
CA ASP A 158 18.55 -0.62 1.65
C ASP A 158 18.04 0.49 2.59
N LYS A 159 17.40 1.48 2.00
CA LYS A 159 16.86 2.64 2.70
C LYS A 159 15.37 2.77 2.52
N ARG A 160 14.68 3.16 3.58
CA ARG A 160 13.27 3.51 3.53
C ARG A 160 13.03 4.74 2.64
N THR A 161 13.90 5.74 2.76
CA THR A 161 13.77 7.06 2.17
C THR A 161 14.39 7.14 0.77
N THR A 162 14.04 8.18 0.03
CA THR A 162 14.72 8.56 -1.22
C THR A 162 16.12 9.13 -0.95
N ARG A 163 16.85 9.51 -1.98
CA ARG A 163 18.20 10.10 -1.86
C ARG A 163 18.21 11.39 -1.02
N SER A 164 17.17 12.20 -1.10
CA SER A 164 17.03 13.42 -0.28
C SER A 164 16.63 13.14 1.17
N ASP A 165 16.64 11.87 1.59
CA ASP A 165 16.25 11.41 2.93
C ASP A 165 14.79 11.72 3.28
N ARG A 166 13.90 11.71 2.26
CA ARG A 166 12.46 11.93 2.41
C ARG A 166 11.69 10.62 2.26
N ASP A 167 10.64 10.46 3.06
CA ASP A 167 9.71 9.33 2.97
C ASP A 167 8.78 9.55 1.76
N LEU A 168 8.98 8.77 0.69
CA LEU A 168 8.16 8.85 -0.52
C LEU A 168 6.67 8.71 -0.21
N ASN A 169 6.30 7.83 0.74
CA ASN A 169 4.92 7.58 1.14
C ASN A 169 4.34 8.65 2.10
N ARG A 170 4.89 9.86 2.07
CA ARG A 170 4.39 11.07 2.73
C ARG A 170 4.37 12.28 1.80
N ASN A 171 4.71 12.05 0.53
CA ASN A 171 4.86 13.14 -0.43
C ASN A 171 3.85 13.10 -1.58
N PHE A 172 2.87 12.18 -1.60
CA PHE A 172 1.79 12.19 -2.58
C PHE A 172 0.78 13.32 -2.33
N PRO A 173 0.23 13.97 -3.39
CA PRO A 173 0.38 13.65 -4.82
C PRO A 173 1.73 14.05 -5.43
N GLY A 174 2.58 14.78 -4.72
CA GLY A 174 3.88 15.22 -5.19
C GLY A 174 3.90 16.63 -5.76
N ASP A 175 5.09 17.04 -6.19
CA ASP A 175 5.36 18.30 -6.89
C ASP A 175 6.46 18.01 -7.95
N PRO A 176 6.19 18.19 -9.25
CA PRO A 176 7.18 17.94 -10.32
C PRO A 176 8.41 18.86 -10.25
N GLU A 177 8.32 20.00 -9.56
CA GLU A 177 9.44 20.93 -9.33
C GLU A 177 10.08 20.77 -7.95
N GLY A 178 9.57 19.81 -7.14
CA GLY A 178 10.02 19.58 -5.77
C GLY A 178 11.32 18.75 -5.65
N TRP A 179 11.54 18.19 -4.46
CA TRP A 179 12.64 17.26 -4.23
C TRP A 179 12.36 15.92 -4.94
N ASP A 180 13.36 15.04 -4.97
CA ASP A 180 13.25 13.73 -5.63
C ASP A 180 12.01 12.92 -5.19
N ALA A 181 11.72 12.87 -3.87
CA ALA A 181 10.53 12.19 -3.36
C ALA A 181 9.23 12.80 -3.89
N GLU A 182 9.12 14.13 -3.94
CA GLU A 182 7.96 14.84 -4.46
C GLU A 182 7.82 14.65 -5.97
N ARG A 183 8.92 14.65 -6.71
CA ARG A 183 8.94 14.43 -8.15
C ARG A 183 8.58 12.99 -8.53
N ILE A 184 9.10 11.99 -7.77
CA ILE A 184 8.73 10.59 -7.97
C ILE A 184 7.24 10.40 -7.63
N ALA A 185 6.77 10.98 -6.52
CA ALA A 185 5.36 10.91 -6.12
C ALA A 185 4.43 11.51 -7.18
N ALA A 186 4.79 12.68 -7.73
CA ALA A 186 4.03 13.33 -8.79
C ALA A 186 3.95 12.45 -10.05
N SER A 187 5.08 11.88 -10.49
CA SER A 187 5.11 11.01 -11.67
C SER A 187 4.28 9.74 -11.49
N ILE A 188 4.30 9.12 -10.29
CA ILE A 188 3.46 7.96 -9.98
C ILE A 188 1.99 8.35 -9.96
N TYR A 189 1.65 9.48 -9.35
CA TYR A 189 0.28 9.96 -9.25
C TYR A 189 -0.32 10.27 -10.62
N GLU A 190 0.42 10.97 -11.48
CA GLU A 190 0.03 11.30 -12.85
C GLU A 190 -0.15 10.02 -13.70
N ASP A 191 0.72 9.03 -13.53
CA ASP A 191 0.62 7.76 -14.25
C ASP A 191 -0.62 6.96 -13.80
N VAL A 192 -0.87 6.87 -12.48
CA VAL A 192 -2.09 6.22 -11.94
C VAL A 192 -3.36 6.94 -12.42
N GLU A 193 -3.37 8.28 -12.45
CA GLU A 193 -4.49 9.06 -12.98
C GLU A 193 -4.72 8.76 -14.46
N ALA A 194 -3.66 8.70 -15.26
CA ALA A 194 -3.73 8.40 -16.69
C ALA A 194 -4.20 6.97 -16.98
N CYS A 195 -3.72 5.98 -16.22
CA CYS A 195 -4.13 4.58 -16.32
C CYS A 195 -5.55 4.35 -15.81
N SER A 196 -6.04 5.18 -14.89
CA SER A 196 -7.37 5.11 -14.28
C SER A 196 -7.78 3.69 -13.85
N PRO A 197 -7.00 3.03 -12.96
CA PRO A 197 -7.25 1.64 -12.58
C PRO A 197 -8.53 1.49 -11.74
N ASP A 198 -9.13 0.30 -11.80
CA ASP A 198 -10.24 -0.10 -10.92
C ASP A 198 -9.76 -0.38 -9.48
N LEU A 199 -8.47 -0.66 -9.32
CA LEU A 199 -7.82 -0.88 -8.02
C LEU A 199 -6.32 -0.59 -8.08
N LEU A 200 -5.80 0.10 -7.06
CA LEU A 200 -4.37 0.20 -6.80
C LEU A 200 -3.96 -0.72 -5.64
N LEU A 201 -2.89 -1.49 -5.85
CA LEU A 201 -2.24 -2.31 -4.83
C LEU A 201 -0.87 -1.73 -4.49
N ASP A 202 -0.63 -1.49 -3.20
CA ASP A 202 0.63 -0.95 -2.67
C ASP A 202 1.28 -1.99 -1.76
N LEU A 203 2.42 -2.56 -2.19
CA LEU A 203 3.06 -3.69 -1.54
C LEU A 203 4.15 -3.24 -0.57
N HIS A 204 3.89 -3.40 0.72
CA HIS A 204 4.71 -2.96 1.84
C HIS A 204 5.11 -4.07 2.80
N GLU A 205 5.94 -3.72 3.75
CA GLU A 205 6.33 -4.57 4.86
C GLU A 205 6.32 -3.83 6.20
N THR A 206 5.77 -4.47 7.21
CA THR A 206 5.80 -3.96 8.58
C THR A 206 6.90 -4.61 9.41
N LYS A 207 7.43 -3.86 10.37
CA LYS A 207 8.32 -4.42 11.41
C LYS A 207 7.55 -5.28 12.42
N GLY A 208 6.23 -5.35 12.28
CA GLY A 208 5.35 -6.05 13.19
C GLY A 208 5.08 -5.27 14.48
N PRO A 209 4.45 -5.92 15.47
CA PRO A 209 4.21 -5.30 16.76
C PRO A 209 5.53 -4.84 17.37
N GLN A 210 5.56 -3.59 17.83
CA GLN A 210 6.73 -3.08 18.54
C GLN A 210 6.94 -3.87 19.82
N GLU A 211 8.16 -3.88 20.36
CA GLU A 211 8.46 -4.52 21.65
C GLU A 211 7.53 -4.08 22.79
N SER A 212 6.92 -2.88 22.66
CA SER A 212 5.94 -2.33 23.60
C SER A 212 4.52 -2.92 23.49
N ALA A 213 4.23 -3.71 22.46
CA ALA A 213 2.92 -4.33 22.24
C ALA A 213 3.06 -5.74 21.63
N PRO A 214 3.77 -6.65 22.30
CA PRO A 214 4.05 -8.00 21.78
C PRO A 214 2.78 -8.86 21.63
N GLU A 215 1.70 -8.50 22.31
CA GLU A 215 0.39 -9.16 22.20
C GLU A 215 -0.37 -8.81 20.91
N ARG A 216 0.12 -7.86 20.12
CA ARG A 216 -0.50 -7.42 18.86
C ARG A 216 0.05 -8.23 17.67
N ASP A 217 0.04 -9.56 17.77
CA ASP A 217 0.40 -10.47 16.69
C ASP A 217 -0.48 -10.28 15.45
N ASP A 218 -1.70 -9.76 15.65
CA ASP A 218 -2.65 -9.38 14.61
C ASP A 218 -2.11 -8.32 13.62
N LEU A 219 -1.08 -7.57 14.00
CA LEU A 219 -0.47 -6.55 13.15
C LEU A 219 0.68 -7.07 12.26
N ARG A 220 0.96 -8.36 12.27
CA ARG A 220 2.06 -8.93 11.49
C ARG A 220 1.79 -8.91 9.98
N ASN A 221 0.55 -9.26 9.60
CA ASN A 221 0.15 -9.21 8.20
C ASN A 221 -1.21 -8.51 8.12
N ALA A 222 -1.26 -7.43 7.39
CA ALA A 222 -2.45 -6.58 7.37
C ALA A 222 -2.72 -6.01 5.98
N VAL A 223 -3.97 -5.64 5.77
CA VAL A 223 -4.40 -4.78 4.66
C VAL A 223 -4.87 -3.44 5.22
N ILE A 224 -4.43 -2.37 4.60
CA ILE A 224 -4.82 -1.01 4.95
C ILE A 224 -5.66 -0.46 3.81
N VAL A 225 -6.88 0.00 4.12
CA VAL A 225 -7.85 0.49 3.14
C VAL A 225 -8.40 1.82 3.62
N ASN A 226 -8.43 2.82 2.74
CA ASN A 226 -9.00 4.14 3.07
C ASN A 226 -10.53 4.12 3.03
N ASP A 227 -11.10 3.62 1.94
CA ASP A 227 -12.55 3.48 1.76
C ASP A 227 -12.95 2.02 1.49
N VAL A 228 -13.35 1.32 2.57
CA VAL A 228 -13.78 -0.07 2.51
C VAL A 228 -15.09 -0.23 1.73
N ALA A 229 -15.95 0.80 1.69
CA ALA A 229 -17.28 0.67 1.12
C ALA A 229 -17.27 0.36 -0.38
N GLN A 230 -16.27 0.86 -1.11
CA GLN A 230 -16.13 0.63 -2.54
C GLN A 230 -15.71 -0.79 -2.91
N ILE A 231 -14.96 -1.46 -2.01
CA ILE A 231 -14.37 -2.78 -2.24
C ILE A 231 -14.67 -3.76 -1.09
N SER A 232 -15.84 -3.61 -0.46
CA SER A 232 -16.22 -4.39 0.74
C SER A 232 -16.14 -5.90 0.54
N ASP A 233 -16.59 -6.40 -0.61
CA ASP A 233 -16.60 -7.83 -0.91
C ASP A 233 -15.18 -8.38 -1.08
N LEU A 234 -14.30 -7.64 -1.75
CA LEU A 234 -12.89 -7.99 -1.86
C LEU A 234 -12.20 -7.97 -0.49
N VAL A 235 -12.43 -6.92 0.31
CA VAL A 235 -11.85 -6.81 1.66
C VAL A 235 -12.33 -7.97 2.56
N TRP A 236 -13.61 -8.34 2.45
CA TRP A 236 -14.14 -9.51 3.16
C TRP A 236 -13.39 -10.80 2.78
N GLU A 237 -13.22 -11.07 1.49
CA GLU A 237 -12.51 -12.24 1.00
C GLU A 237 -11.05 -12.27 1.48
N LEU A 238 -10.36 -11.13 1.43
CA LEU A 238 -8.97 -11.02 1.86
C LEU A 238 -8.78 -11.21 3.37
N THR A 239 -9.72 -10.71 4.18
CA THR A 239 -9.58 -10.75 5.65
C THR A 239 -10.12 -12.03 6.26
N VAL A 240 -11.24 -12.56 5.77
CA VAL A 240 -11.85 -13.78 6.32
C VAL A 240 -11.16 -15.03 5.82
N GLU A 241 -10.80 -15.09 4.54
CA GLU A 241 -10.15 -16.24 3.93
C GLU A 241 -8.62 -16.10 3.85
N GLY A 242 -8.11 -14.87 3.95
CA GLY A 242 -6.70 -14.56 3.74
C GLY A 242 -5.84 -14.50 5.00
N ASP A 243 -6.43 -14.60 6.19
CA ASP A 243 -5.74 -14.44 7.49
C ASP A 243 -4.99 -13.09 7.59
N LEU A 244 -5.63 -12.02 7.08
CA LEU A 244 -5.09 -10.66 7.10
C LEU A 244 -5.93 -9.78 8.04
N THR A 245 -5.26 -8.96 8.83
CA THR A 245 -5.94 -7.98 9.68
C THR A 245 -6.31 -6.74 8.87
N LEU A 246 -7.59 -6.35 8.89
CA LEU A 246 -8.01 -5.08 8.30
C LEU A 246 -7.59 -3.92 9.21
N MET A 247 -6.84 -3.01 8.65
CA MET A 247 -6.50 -1.73 9.26
C MET A 247 -7.03 -0.59 8.40
N GLY A 248 -7.54 0.46 9.04
CA GLY A 248 -8.02 1.65 8.34
C GLY A 248 -7.07 2.83 8.47
N SER A 249 -7.42 3.90 7.74
CA SER A 249 -6.74 5.19 7.80
C SER A 249 -5.25 5.14 7.41
N PRO A 250 -4.96 4.92 6.11
CA PRO A 250 -3.59 5.07 5.62
C PRO A 250 -3.07 6.49 5.94
N PRO A 251 -1.76 6.66 6.12
CA PRO A 251 -1.18 7.95 6.48
C PRO A 251 -1.47 9.04 5.43
N GLU A 252 -1.55 10.29 5.89
CA GLU A 252 -1.60 11.45 4.99
C GLU A 252 -0.34 11.50 4.10
N GLY A 253 -0.52 11.83 2.83
CA GLY A 253 0.54 11.85 1.83
C GLY A 253 1.01 10.47 1.38
N SER A 254 0.33 9.37 1.78
CA SER A 254 0.57 8.05 1.21
C SER A 254 -0.13 7.90 -0.15
N VAL A 255 0.42 7.03 -1.02
CA VAL A 255 -0.19 6.74 -2.31
C VAL A 255 -1.62 6.23 -2.15
N ASN A 256 -1.85 5.29 -1.22
CA ASN A 256 -3.17 4.72 -0.94
C ASN A 256 -4.20 5.82 -0.61
N ARG A 257 -3.90 6.65 0.40
CA ARG A 257 -4.85 7.68 0.83
C ARG A 257 -5.08 8.72 -0.26
N THR A 258 -4.01 9.20 -0.87
CA THR A 258 -4.08 10.28 -1.85
C THR A 258 -4.85 9.85 -3.11
N VAL A 259 -4.56 8.67 -3.63
CA VAL A 259 -5.25 8.13 -4.81
C VAL A 259 -6.73 7.87 -4.51
N SER A 260 -7.05 7.31 -3.32
CA SER A 260 -8.44 7.09 -2.93
C SER A 260 -9.21 8.39 -2.75
N GLU A 261 -8.64 9.39 -2.08
CA GLU A 261 -9.36 10.64 -1.75
C GLU A 261 -9.45 11.60 -2.94
N GLN A 262 -8.43 11.66 -3.79
CA GLN A 262 -8.36 12.65 -4.85
C GLN A 262 -8.81 12.13 -6.21
N LEU A 263 -8.52 10.85 -6.53
CA LEU A 263 -8.91 10.24 -7.80
C LEU A 263 -10.17 9.36 -7.68
N GLY A 264 -10.60 9.02 -6.44
CA GLY A 264 -11.72 8.11 -6.21
C GLY A 264 -11.41 6.67 -6.61
N ILE A 265 -10.13 6.32 -6.79
CA ILE A 265 -9.68 4.98 -7.13
C ILE A 265 -9.47 4.18 -5.85
N PRO A 266 -10.14 3.03 -5.65
CA PRO A 266 -9.90 2.19 -4.49
C PRO A 266 -8.43 1.77 -4.40
N ALA A 267 -7.87 1.79 -3.18
CA ALA A 267 -6.49 1.39 -2.97
C ALA A 267 -6.35 0.50 -1.73
N ILE A 268 -5.50 -0.51 -1.84
CA ILE A 268 -5.16 -1.43 -0.75
C ILE A 268 -3.65 -1.45 -0.57
N THR A 269 -3.18 -1.17 0.66
CA THR A 269 -1.81 -1.45 1.05
C THR A 269 -1.76 -2.81 1.74
N LEU A 270 -0.88 -3.70 1.29
CA LEU A 270 -0.56 -4.97 1.94
C LEU A 270 0.70 -4.80 2.78
N GLU A 271 0.60 -5.15 4.05
CA GLU A 271 1.72 -5.20 4.98
C GLU A 271 2.08 -6.65 5.30
N THR A 272 3.31 -7.08 4.99
CA THR A 272 3.85 -8.37 5.43
C THR A 272 4.91 -8.20 6.50
N TRP A 273 4.99 -9.15 7.45
CA TRP A 273 5.87 -9.00 8.60
C TRP A 273 7.32 -9.36 8.28
N ARG A 274 8.25 -8.43 8.50
CA ARG A 274 9.69 -8.60 8.25
C ARG A 274 10.38 -9.67 9.11
N GLY A 275 9.74 -10.20 10.14
CA GLY A 275 10.29 -11.27 10.98
C GLY A 275 10.21 -12.67 10.36
N GLU A 276 9.50 -12.85 9.23
CA GLU A 276 9.46 -14.08 8.46
C GLU A 276 10.60 -14.13 7.43
N ALA A 277 10.94 -15.34 6.93
CA ALA A 277 11.89 -15.50 5.83
C ALA A 277 11.45 -14.73 4.58
N LEU A 278 12.38 -14.15 3.83
CA LEU A 278 12.07 -13.34 2.65
C LEU A 278 11.17 -14.09 1.66
N LYS A 279 11.47 -15.35 1.39
CA LYS A 279 10.68 -16.17 0.47
C LYS A 279 9.23 -16.33 0.88
N GLU A 280 8.96 -16.48 2.18
CA GLU A 280 7.60 -16.60 2.71
C GLU A 280 6.82 -15.29 2.56
N ARG A 281 7.47 -14.15 2.83
CA ARG A 281 6.88 -12.83 2.66
C ARG A 281 6.56 -12.53 1.20
N VAL A 282 7.48 -12.83 0.29
CA VAL A 282 7.27 -12.69 -1.17
C VAL A 282 6.13 -13.61 -1.63
N ALA A 283 6.12 -14.87 -1.17
CA ALA A 283 5.04 -15.80 -1.50
C ALA A 283 3.67 -15.30 -1.01
N ARG A 284 3.61 -14.67 0.16
CA ARG A 284 2.38 -14.11 0.71
C ARG A 284 1.88 -12.92 -0.13
N GLN A 285 2.78 -12.03 -0.54
CA GLN A 285 2.43 -10.89 -1.40
C GLN A 285 1.92 -11.33 -2.77
N ILE A 286 2.58 -12.32 -3.38
CA ILE A 286 2.15 -12.86 -4.67
C ILE A 286 0.78 -13.55 -4.55
N ARG A 287 0.55 -14.36 -3.51
CA ARG A 287 -0.78 -14.99 -3.27
C ARG A 287 -1.88 -13.97 -3.02
N PHE A 288 -1.55 -12.85 -2.35
CA PHE A 288 -2.50 -11.76 -2.19
C PHE A 288 -2.91 -11.18 -3.56
N VAL A 289 -1.94 -10.88 -4.43
CA VAL A 289 -2.23 -10.38 -5.77
C VAL A 289 -3.00 -11.42 -6.61
N GLU A 290 -2.63 -12.70 -6.53
CA GLU A 290 -3.36 -13.79 -7.20
C GLU A 290 -4.85 -13.81 -6.79
N LYS A 291 -5.15 -13.68 -5.48
CA LYS A 291 -6.53 -13.60 -4.99
C LYS A 291 -7.26 -12.38 -5.55
N VAL A 292 -6.62 -11.21 -5.56
CA VAL A 292 -7.22 -9.99 -6.13
C VAL A 292 -7.51 -10.16 -7.62
N LEU A 293 -6.57 -10.64 -8.40
CA LEU A 293 -6.78 -10.84 -9.85
C LEU A 293 -7.85 -11.91 -10.13
N THR A 294 -7.92 -12.95 -9.29
CA THR A 294 -8.98 -13.97 -9.36
C THR A 294 -10.35 -13.36 -9.05
N PHE A 295 -10.46 -12.55 -7.99
CA PHE A 295 -11.69 -11.86 -7.62
C PHE A 295 -12.23 -10.99 -8.75
N TYR A 296 -11.35 -10.29 -9.45
CA TYR A 296 -11.71 -9.47 -10.61
C TYR A 296 -11.92 -10.27 -11.90
N GLY A 297 -11.78 -11.60 -11.89
CA GLY A 297 -11.96 -12.45 -13.06
C GLY A 297 -10.90 -12.27 -14.13
N MET A 298 -9.69 -11.86 -13.73
CA MET A 298 -8.58 -11.60 -14.65
C MET A 298 -7.74 -12.85 -14.94
N LEU A 299 -7.91 -13.94 -14.15
CA LEU A 299 -7.14 -15.20 -14.27
C LEU A 299 -7.96 -16.33 -14.87
#